data_0344cf71339cb2303a88cf28c5799ac7
#
_entry.id   0344cf71339cb2303a88cf28c5799ac7
#
_cell.length_a   1.000
_cell.length_b   1.000
_cell.length_c   1.000
_cell.angle_alpha   90.00
_cell.angle_beta   90.00
_cell.angle_gamma   90.00
#
_symmetry.space_group_name_H-M   'P 1'
#
loop_
_entity.id
_entity.type
_entity.pdbx_description
1 polymer ?
#
loop_
_entity_poly.entity_id
_entity_poly.type
_entity_poly.pdbx_seq_one_letter_code
_entity_poly.pdbx_strand_id
1 'polypeptide(L)'
;MASNQVAKDISTGQGLYREEFEHDACGIGAIAHLKGQKSHQLLDNALTLLVNLEHRGGKGLERNTGDGAGILFQIPHRFFRKEAQKYGHLLPDEGEYGVAMVFFPQDAEGAQVACRVFEEGCAEQGIPLLFWREVPIDPHDLGETALACMPTIYQAFLGRPADVPAGDEFERKLYVCRRSIEKTAAAHHALEGKIFYVCSMSSRTIVYKGMLVATQMRNFYLDLNDAAAESALALVHSR
;
A
#
# COMPACT_ATOMS: atom_id res chain seq x y z
N MET A 1 -24.67 3.28 -36.48
CA MET A 1 -24.71 4.46 -35.57
C MET A 1 -25.97 4.43 -34.67
N ALA A 2 -26.33 3.27 -34.10
CA ALA A 2 -27.54 3.14 -33.26
C ALA A 2 -27.28 2.49 -31.88
N SER A 3 -26.05 2.18 -31.54
CA SER A 3 -25.73 1.47 -30.28
C SER A 3 -25.26 2.35 -29.10
N ASN A 4 -25.06 3.67 -29.31
CA ASN A 4 -24.59 4.58 -28.26
C ASN A 4 -25.69 5.44 -27.59
N GLN A 5 -26.94 5.33 -28.04
CA GLN A 5 -28.04 6.11 -27.45
C GLN A 5 -28.79 5.36 -26.33
N VAL A 6 -28.76 4.02 -26.35
CA VAL A 6 -29.49 3.21 -25.37
C VAL A 6 -28.83 3.23 -23.98
N ALA A 7 -27.49 3.42 -23.90
CA ALA A 7 -26.78 3.48 -22.62
C ALA A 7 -26.94 4.82 -21.87
N LYS A 8 -27.40 5.88 -22.54
CA LYS A 8 -27.59 7.20 -21.92
C LYS A 8 -28.99 7.40 -21.31
N ASP A 9 -29.97 6.59 -21.70
CA ASP A 9 -31.34 6.72 -21.18
C ASP A 9 -31.64 5.90 -19.91
N ILE A 10 -30.71 5.04 -19.48
CA ILE A 10 -30.87 4.25 -18.23
C ILE A 10 -30.54 5.09 -16.98
N SER A 11 -29.86 6.23 -17.12
CA SER A 11 -29.44 7.08 -15.98
C SER A 11 -30.46 8.14 -15.57
N THR A 12 -31.58 8.27 -16.26
CA THR A 12 -32.61 9.27 -15.93
C THR A 12 -33.81 8.63 -15.20
N GLY A 13 -33.65 8.41 -13.86
CA GLY A 13 -34.74 8.65 -12.94
C GLY A 13 -35.96 7.73 -12.99
N GLN A 14 -35.82 6.43 -13.25
CA GLN A 14 -36.89 5.47 -12.91
C GLN A 14 -36.49 4.67 -11.66
N GLY A 15 -37.12 4.95 -10.54
CA GLY A 15 -36.94 4.26 -9.27
C GLY A 15 -36.59 5.21 -8.13
N LEU A 16 -36.21 4.65 -6.98
CA LEU A 16 -35.82 5.38 -5.77
C LEU A 16 -34.34 5.84 -5.81
N TYR A 17 -33.55 5.34 -6.77
CA TYR A 17 -32.16 5.73 -6.92
C TYR A 17 -32.07 7.11 -7.58
N ARG A 18 -31.25 7.98 -6.97
CA ARG A 18 -30.85 9.27 -7.53
C ARG A 18 -29.36 9.45 -7.34
N GLU A 19 -28.66 9.71 -8.45
CA GLU A 19 -27.20 9.87 -8.48
C GLU A 19 -26.73 11.00 -7.55
N GLU A 20 -27.53 12.04 -7.33
CA GLU A 20 -27.26 13.14 -6.42
C GLU A 20 -27.16 12.74 -4.94
N PHE A 21 -27.71 11.57 -4.58
CA PHE A 21 -27.61 11.00 -3.23
C PHE A 21 -26.54 9.91 -3.09
N GLU A 22 -25.81 9.63 -4.16
CA GLU A 22 -24.69 8.70 -4.12
C GLU A 22 -23.51 9.37 -3.40
N HIS A 23 -23.14 8.86 -2.25
CA HIS A 23 -22.03 9.35 -1.45
C HIS A 23 -21.13 8.19 -1.06
N ASP A 24 -19.83 8.29 -1.37
CA ASP A 24 -18.84 7.35 -0.86
C ASP A 24 -18.80 7.41 0.68
N ALA A 25 -19.05 6.28 1.31
CA ALA A 25 -19.00 6.14 2.75
C ALA A 25 -17.62 5.62 3.16
N CYS A 26 -16.68 6.51 3.51
CA CYS A 26 -15.37 6.14 4.03
C CYS A 26 -15.25 6.50 5.51
N GLY A 27 -14.52 5.69 6.26
CA GLY A 27 -14.05 6.02 7.60
C GLY A 27 -12.57 6.41 7.54
N ILE A 28 -12.23 7.62 7.96
CA ILE A 28 -10.84 8.10 8.04
C ILE A 28 -10.55 8.48 9.49
N GLY A 29 -9.38 8.09 9.98
CA GLY A 29 -8.90 8.46 11.29
C GLY A 29 -7.43 8.79 11.29
N ALA A 30 -7.01 9.67 12.21
CA ALA A 30 -5.62 10.05 12.42
C ALA A 30 -5.29 10.03 13.90
N ILE A 31 -4.10 9.58 14.24
CA ILE A 31 -3.56 9.63 15.58
C ILE A 31 -2.10 10.07 15.53
N ALA A 32 -1.70 10.98 16.42
CA ALA A 32 -0.34 11.48 16.50
C ALA A 32 0.08 11.72 17.95
N HIS A 33 1.35 11.45 18.23
CA HIS A 33 1.97 11.81 19.50
C HIS A 33 2.50 13.26 19.42
N LEU A 34 1.98 14.17 20.25
CA LEU A 34 2.25 15.61 20.17
C LEU A 34 3.74 15.99 20.30
N LYS A 35 4.53 15.15 20.97
CA LYS A 35 5.99 15.34 21.12
C LYS A 35 6.81 14.51 20.12
N GLY A 36 6.18 13.87 19.13
CA GLY A 36 6.85 13.08 18.11
C GLY A 36 7.53 11.79 18.63
N GLN A 37 7.18 11.30 19.81
CA GLN A 37 7.75 10.06 20.35
C GLN A 37 7.12 8.85 19.66
N LYS A 38 7.95 8.06 18.99
CA LYS A 38 7.52 6.83 18.31
C LYS A 38 7.24 5.73 19.36
N SER A 39 6.17 4.97 19.13
CA SER A 39 5.85 3.79 19.94
C SER A 39 5.01 2.80 19.14
N HIS A 40 5.10 1.51 19.50
CA HIS A 40 4.22 0.48 18.98
C HIS A 40 2.77 0.68 19.48
N GLN A 41 2.60 1.18 20.70
CA GLN A 41 1.29 1.50 21.28
C GLN A 41 0.48 2.47 20.40
N LEU A 42 1.14 3.40 19.70
CA LEU A 42 0.45 4.31 18.78
C LEU A 42 -0.12 3.53 17.58
N LEU A 43 0.61 2.54 17.05
CA LEU A 43 0.10 1.66 15.99
C LEU A 43 -1.07 0.81 16.48
N ASP A 44 -0.99 0.26 17.69
CA ASP A 44 -2.09 -0.48 18.31
C ASP A 44 -3.34 0.37 18.43
N ASN A 45 -3.18 1.61 18.89
CA ASN A 45 -4.29 2.55 18.99
C ASN A 45 -4.87 2.93 17.61
N ALA A 46 -4.00 3.07 16.59
CA ALA A 46 -4.44 3.34 15.22
C ALA A 46 -5.21 2.16 14.61
N LEU A 47 -4.75 0.93 14.82
CA LEU A 47 -5.47 -0.27 14.39
C LEU A 47 -6.80 -0.44 15.14
N THR A 48 -6.85 -0.09 16.42
CA THR A 48 -8.11 -0.05 17.19
C THR A 48 -9.06 1.02 16.63
N LEU A 49 -8.53 2.20 16.29
CA LEU A 49 -9.32 3.26 15.63
C LEU A 49 -9.89 2.77 14.30
N LEU A 50 -9.09 2.04 13.49
CA LEU A 50 -9.54 1.46 12.23
C LEU A 50 -10.71 0.48 12.44
N VAL A 51 -10.61 -0.39 13.45
CA VAL A 51 -11.69 -1.34 13.81
C VAL A 51 -12.96 -0.58 14.23
N ASN A 52 -12.83 0.50 15.00
CA ASN A 52 -13.97 1.34 15.39
C ASN A 52 -14.65 2.05 14.21
N LEU A 53 -13.96 2.17 13.08
CA LEU A 53 -14.50 2.71 11.81
C LEU A 53 -15.15 1.64 10.92
N GLU A 54 -15.20 0.36 11.34
CA GLU A 54 -15.75 -0.74 10.54
C GLU A 54 -17.19 -0.48 10.08
N HIS A 55 -18.01 0.21 10.89
CA HIS A 55 -19.37 0.60 10.53
C HIS A 55 -19.45 1.59 9.35
N ARG A 56 -18.33 2.17 8.95
CA ARG A 56 -18.17 3.06 7.78
C ARG A 56 -17.57 2.32 6.57
N GLY A 57 -17.14 1.08 6.73
CA GLY A 57 -16.54 0.27 5.68
C GLY A 57 -17.58 -0.57 4.95
N GLY A 58 -17.42 -0.71 3.63
CA GLY A 58 -18.21 -1.62 2.81
C GLY A 58 -17.76 -3.07 3.01
N LYS A 59 -18.72 -3.98 2.99
CA LYS A 59 -18.49 -5.42 2.95
C LYS A 59 -19.13 -5.97 1.68
N GLY A 60 -18.44 -6.86 1.01
CA GLY A 60 -18.98 -7.59 -0.14
C GLY A 60 -20.07 -8.59 0.26
N LEU A 61 -20.46 -9.45 -0.68
CA LEU A 61 -21.39 -10.56 -0.41
C LEU A 61 -20.83 -11.50 0.67
N GLU A 62 -19.52 -11.62 0.76
CA GLU A 62 -18.80 -12.38 1.77
C GLU A 62 -18.46 -11.49 2.97
N ARG A 63 -18.67 -12.00 4.17
CA ARG A 63 -18.35 -11.25 5.41
C ARG A 63 -16.86 -10.94 5.58
N ASN A 64 -16.01 -11.78 4.97
CA ASN A 64 -14.54 -11.74 5.08
C ASN A 64 -13.86 -11.06 3.88
N THR A 65 -14.64 -10.42 2.99
CA THR A 65 -14.14 -9.59 1.91
C THR A 65 -14.64 -8.17 2.12
N GLY A 66 -13.72 -7.23 2.35
CA GLY A 66 -14.03 -5.81 2.50
C GLY A 66 -13.68 -5.02 1.25
N ASP A 67 -14.28 -3.84 1.09
CA ASP A 67 -13.96 -2.90 0.00
C ASP A 67 -12.56 -2.30 0.15
N GLY A 68 -12.02 -2.34 1.37
CA GLY A 68 -10.65 -1.96 1.64
C GLY A 68 -10.42 -1.40 3.02
N ALA A 69 -9.30 -1.80 3.63
CA ALA A 69 -8.79 -1.20 4.85
C ALA A 69 -7.29 -0.92 4.70
N GLY A 70 -6.80 0.10 5.40
CA GLY A 70 -5.40 0.45 5.34
C GLY A 70 -4.93 1.33 6.48
N ILE A 71 -3.61 1.29 6.70
CA ILE A 71 -2.89 2.14 7.64
C ILE A 71 -1.65 2.71 6.97
N LEU A 72 -1.45 4.01 7.12
CA LEU A 72 -0.21 4.72 6.81
C LEU A 72 0.45 5.10 8.13
N PHE A 73 1.76 4.87 8.25
CA PHE A 73 2.54 5.30 9.39
C PHE A 73 3.99 5.60 8.99
N GLN A 74 4.78 6.16 9.90
CA GLN A 74 6.19 6.47 9.61
C GLN A 74 6.98 5.17 9.40
N ILE A 75 8.01 5.24 8.55
CA ILE A 75 8.93 4.11 8.37
C ILE A 75 9.48 3.66 9.72
N PRO A 76 9.21 2.41 10.15
CA PRO A 76 9.67 1.89 11.43
C PRO A 76 11.12 1.42 11.30
N HIS A 77 12.06 2.37 11.37
CA HIS A 77 13.48 2.11 11.09
C HIS A 77 14.06 0.98 11.95
N ARG A 78 13.70 0.93 13.25
CA ARG A 78 14.17 -0.12 14.16
C ARG A 78 13.71 -1.50 13.75
N PHE A 79 12.47 -1.63 13.29
CA PHE A 79 11.91 -2.86 12.75
C PHE A 79 12.62 -3.27 11.46
N PHE A 80 12.71 -2.37 10.48
CA PHE A 80 13.34 -2.71 9.18
C PHE A 80 14.83 -2.99 9.31
N ARG A 81 15.54 -2.35 10.23
CA ARG A 81 16.93 -2.67 10.52
C ARG A 81 17.09 -4.12 11.04
N LYS A 82 16.20 -4.54 11.95
CA LYS A 82 16.15 -5.92 12.45
C LYS A 82 15.84 -6.91 11.31
N GLU A 83 14.86 -6.57 10.46
CA GLU A 83 14.48 -7.42 9.32
C GLU A 83 15.63 -7.53 8.28
N ALA A 84 16.24 -6.42 7.89
CA ALA A 84 17.36 -6.42 6.97
C ALA A 84 18.52 -7.32 7.46
N GLN A 85 18.85 -7.26 8.75
CA GLN A 85 19.89 -8.07 9.36
C GLN A 85 19.62 -9.59 9.27
N LYS A 86 18.36 -10.03 9.32
CA LYS A 86 18.01 -11.46 9.16
C LYS A 86 18.41 -12.02 7.80
N TYR A 87 18.44 -11.15 6.77
CA TYR A 87 18.80 -11.50 5.40
C TYR A 87 20.23 -11.09 5.03
N GLY A 88 21.05 -10.66 6.01
CA GLY A 88 22.44 -10.26 5.80
C GLY A 88 22.63 -8.89 5.16
N HIS A 89 21.56 -8.05 5.11
CA HIS A 89 21.63 -6.70 4.58
C HIS A 89 21.91 -5.67 5.68
N LEU A 90 22.72 -4.65 5.31
CA LEU A 90 22.91 -3.45 6.12
C LEU A 90 21.97 -2.36 5.62
N LEU A 91 21.05 -1.93 6.49
CA LEU A 91 20.16 -0.82 6.19
C LEU A 91 20.87 0.50 6.52
N PRO A 92 20.87 1.51 5.60
CA PRO A 92 21.36 2.85 5.90
C PRO A 92 20.61 3.50 7.07
N ASP A 93 21.10 4.63 7.56
CA ASP A 93 20.46 5.37 8.63
C ASP A 93 19.07 5.89 8.23
N GLU A 94 18.26 6.23 9.22
CA GLU A 94 16.90 6.77 9.00
C GLU A 94 16.96 8.05 8.15
N GLY A 95 16.16 8.09 7.08
CA GLY A 95 16.16 9.19 6.11
C GLY A 95 17.13 9.02 4.94
N GLU A 96 18.07 8.07 5.01
CA GLU A 96 19.03 7.76 3.94
C GLU A 96 18.56 6.66 2.99
N TYR A 97 17.36 6.16 3.20
CA TYR A 97 16.69 5.19 2.34
C TYR A 97 15.18 5.44 2.28
N GLY A 98 14.57 4.94 1.23
CA GLY A 98 13.12 4.85 1.08
C GLY A 98 12.64 3.41 1.05
N VAL A 99 11.35 3.21 1.27
CA VAL A 99 10.70 1.91 1.14
C VAL A 99 9.51 2.04 0.20
N ALA A 100 9.46 1.18 -0.83
CA ALA A 100 8.28 1.00 -1.63
C ALA A 100 7.53 -0.25 -1.18
N MET A 101 6.22 -0.14 -0.97
CA MET A 101 5.31 -1.27 -0.83
C MET A 101 4.72 -1.56 -2.21
N VAL A 102 4.97 -2.76 -2.73
CA VAL A 102 4.64 -3.13 -4.12
C VAL A 102 3.81 -4.39 -4.15
N PHE A 103 2.74 -4.35 -4.92
CA PHE A 103 1.87 -5.49 -5.20
C PHE A 103 2.18 -6.02 -6.60
N PHE A 104 2.57 -7.28 -6.67
CA PHE A 104 2.91 -7.97 -7.92
C PHE A 104 1.81 -8.92 -8.36
N PRO A 105 1.69 -9.20 -9.69
CA PRO A 105 0.84 -10.26 -10.20
C PRO A 105 1.14 -11.61 -9.54
N GLN A 106 0.12 -12.45 -9.40
CA GLN A 106 0.30 -13.81 -8.87
C GLN A 106 1.03 -14.73 -9.85
N ASP A 107 0.85 -14.50 -11.15
CA ASP A 107 1.51 -15.30 -12.18
C ASP A 107 3.01 -14.94 -12.30
N ALA A 108 3.85 -15.96 -12.42
CA ALA A 108 5.30 -15.81 -12.41
C ALA A 108 5.83 -14.92 -13.54
N GLU A 109 5.22 -14.99 -14.73
CA GLU A 109 5.63 -14.18 -15.89
C GLU A 109 5.33 -12.69 -15.64
N GLY A 110 4.11 -12.37 -15.21
CA GLY A 110 3.72 -11.01 -14.87
C GLY A 110 4.54 -10.44 -13.71
N ALA A 111 4.80 -11.23 -12.68
CA ALA A 111 5.63 -10.82 -11.55
C ALA A 111 7.07 -10.52 -11.99
N GLN A 112 7.66 -11.34 -12.87
CA GLN A 112 9.02 -11.11 -13.39
C GLN A 112 9.08 -9.84 -14.23
N VAL A 113 8.09 -9.61 -15.10
CA VAL A 113 8.01 -8.38 -15.91
C VAL A 113 7.85 -7.16 -15.03
N ALA A 114 6.95 -7.21 -14.05
CA ALA A 114 6.70 -6.11 -13.13
C ALA A 114 7.92 -5.77 -12.26
N CYS A 115 8.65 -6.79 -11.80
CA CYS A 115 9.91 -6.62 -11.08
C CYS A 115 10.94 -5.88 -11.94
N ARG A 116 11.12 -6.33 -13.19
CA ARG A 116 12.05 -5.70 -14.15
C ARG A 116 11.67 -4.24 -14.42
N VAL A 117 10.39 -3.95 -14.68
CA VAL A 117 9.90 -2.57 -14.90
C VAL A 117 10.20 -1.69 -13.69
N PHE A 118 10.04 -2.22 -12.48
CA PHE A 118 10.35 -1.50 -11.25
C PHE A 118 11.84 -1.22 -11.11
N GLU A 119 12.69 -2.22 -11.31
CA GLU A 119 14.15 -2.12 -11.20
C GLU A 119 14.76 -1.19 -12.24
N GLU A 120 14.33 -1.32 -13.50
CA GLU A 120 14.74 -0.43 -14.61
C GLU A 120 14.33 1.01 -14.33
N GLY A 121 13.09 1.24 -13.87
CA GLY A 121 12.62 2.57 -13.51
C GLY A 121 13.39 3.21 -12.35
N CYS A 122 13.82 2.43 -11.35
CA CYS A 122 14.73 2.89 -10.30
C CYS A 122 16.12 3.24 -10.87
N ALA A 123 16.67 2.38 -11.72
CA ALA A 123 17.98 2.59 -12.35
C ALA A 123 18.01 3.83 -13.25
N GLU A 124 16.96 4.05 -14.07
CA GLU A 124 16.80 5.24 -14.91
C GLU A 124 16.78 6.54 -14.10
N GLN A 125 16.21 6.49 -12.89
CA GLN A 125 16.20 7.61 -11.98
C GLN A 125 17.46 7.70 -11.09
N GLY A 126 18.42 6.79 -11.26
CA GLY A 126 19.64 6.73 -10.45
C GLY A 126 19.38 6.44 -8.96
N ILE A 127 18.30 5.74 -8.64
CA ILE A 127 17.96 5.33 -7.27
C ILE A 127 18.46 3.90 -7.07
N PRO A 128 19.42 3.64 -6.19
CA PRO A 128 19.91 2.29 -5.92
C PRO A 128 18.83 1.42 -5.27
N LEU A 129 18.50 0.28 -5.86
CA LEU A 129 17.76 -0.77 -5.19
C LEU A 129 18.73 -1.54 -4.29
N LEU A 130 18.49 -1.52 -2.99
CA LEU A 130 19.34 -2.17 -2.00
C LEU A 130 19.01 -3.67 -1.89
N PHE A 131 17.72 -3.99 -1.68
CA PHE A 131 17.20 -5.36 -1.64
C PHE A 131 15.67 -5.38 -1.69
N TRP A 132 15.13 -6.55 -1.99
CA TRP A 132 13.71 -6.87 -1.88
C TRP A 132 13.44 -7.67 -0.60
N ARG A 133 12.29 -7.42 0.02
CA ARG A 133 11.76 -8.20 1.14
C ARG A 133 10.33 -8.62 0.82
N GLU A 134 10.07 -9.91 0.88
CA GLU A 134 8.69 -10.39 0.87
C GLU A 134 8.01 -10.03 2.19
N VAL A 135 6.79 -9.49 2.10
CA VAL A 135 6.02 -9.11 3.30
C VAL A 135 5.35 -10.34 3.87
N PRO A 136 5.63 -10.73 5.12
CA PRO A 136 4.97 -11.87 5.73
C PRO A 136 3.50 -11.57 5.98
N ILE A 137 2.62 -12.40 5.39
CA ILE A 137 1.18 -12.29 5.48
C ILE A 137 0.57 -13.60 5.93
N ASP A 138 -0.62 -13.53 6.56
CA ASP A 138 -1.47 -14.68 6.85
C ASP A 138 -2.84 -14.48 6.18
N PRO A 139 -3.12 -15.20 5.08
CA PRO A 139 -4.34 -15.02 4.30
C PRO A 139 -5.52 -15.86 4.79
N HIS A 140 -5.40 -16.62 5.88
CA HIS A 140 -6.40 -17.64 6.26
C HIS A 140 -7.79 -17.05 6.59
N ASP A 141 -7.86 -15.79 7.02
CA ASP A 141 -9.11 -15.10 7.35
C ASP A 141 -9.77 -14.41 6.15
N LEU A 142 -9.17 -14.48 4.95
CA LEU A 142 -9.70 -13.81 3.77
C LEU A 142 -10.88 -14.56 3.15
N GLY A 143 -11.83 -13.81 2.58
CA GLY A 143 -12.89 -14.37 1.74
C GLY A 143 -12.35 -14.86 0.38
N GLU A 144 -13.10 -15.72 -0.30
CA GLU A 144 -12.71 -16.33 -1.57
C GLU A 144 -12.41 -15.28 -2.65
N THR A 145 -13.20 -14.21 -2.71
CA THR A 145 -13.01 -13.12 -3.66
C THR A 145 -11.68 -12.40 -3.44
N ALA A 146 -11.34 -12.10 -2.18
CA ALA A 146 -10.08 -11.44 -1.83
C ALA A 146 -8.88 -12.35 -2.12
N LEU A 147 -8.99 -13.66 -1.80
CA LEU A 147 -7.96 -14.67 -2.10
C LEU A 147 -7.71 -14.81 -3.61
N ALA A 148 -8.77 -14.83 -4.42
CA ALA A 148 -8.68 -14.99 -5.87
C ALA A 148 -7.91 -13.86 -6.57
N CYS A 149 -7.94 -12.65 -6.01
CA CYS A 149 -7.24 -11.48 -6.56
C CYS A 149 -6.08 -10.98 -5.69
N MET A 150 -5.68 -11.73 -4.65
CA MET A 150 -4.61 -11.34 -3.74
C MET A 150 -3.27 -11.25 -4.48
N PRO A 151 -2.57 -10.10 -4.48
CA PRO A 151 -1.23 -10.00 -5.08
C PRO A 151 -0.17 -10.65 -4.19
N THR A 152 1.01 -10.91 -4.75
CA THR A 152 2.22 -11.08 -3.94
C THR A 152 2.71 -9.71 -3.48
N ILE A 153 3.12 -9.59 -2.21
CA ILE A 153 3.42 -8.30 -1.60
C ILE A 153 4.90 -8.24 -1.22
N TYR A 154 5.58 -7.23 -1.78
CA TYR A 154 7.01 -7.01 -1.53
C TYR A 154 7.28 -5.57 -1.08
N GLN A 155 8.39 -5.43 -0.38
CA GLN A 155 9.00 -4.15 -0.04
C GLN A 155 10.33 -4.02 -0.78
N ALA A 156 10.48 -2.95 -1.58
CA ALA A 156 11.75 -2.56 -2.17
C ALA A 156 12.42 -1.53 -1.27
N PHE A 157 13.63 -1.81 -0.81
CA PHE A 157 14.46 -0.87 -0.08
C PHE A 157 15.36 -0.11 -1.05
N LEU A 158 15.27 1.21 -1.03
CA LEU A 158 15.84 2.12 -2.03
C LEU A 158 16.83 3.07 -1.36
N GLY A 159 18.08 3.05 -1.77
CA GLY A 159 19.09 3.95 -1.25
C GLY A 159 18.89 5.38 -1.75
N ARG A 160 19.22 6.37 -0.92
CA ARG A 160 19.30 7.75 -1.35
C ARG A 160 20.55 7.93 -2.24
N PRO A 161 20.41 8.50 -3.47
CA PRO A 161 21.58 8.86 -4.27
C PRO A 161 22.46 9.89 -3.56
N ALA A 162 23.78 9.78 -3.72
CA ALA A 162 24.74 10.63 -3.01
C ALA A 162 24.63 12.12 -3.38
N ASP A 163 24.19 12.40 -4.59
CA ASP A 163 23.98 13.75 -5.13
C ASP A 163 22.62 14.36 -4.79
N VAL A 164 21.73 13.61 -4.10
CA VAL A 164 20.39 14.05 -3.72
C VAL A 164 20.36 14.35 -2.22
N PRO A 165 20.03 15.59 -1.80
CA PRO A 165 19.84 15.91 -0.40
C PRO A 165 18.76 15.05 0.26
N ALA A 166 18.94 14.71 1.53
CA ALA A 166 17.91 14.04 2.33
C ALA A 166 16.66 14.96 2.51
N GLY A 167 15.56 14.34 2.90
CA GLY A 167 14.32 15.07 3.16
C GLY A 167 13.49 15.30 1.89
N ASP A 168 13.03 16.52 1.65
CA ASP A 168 12.05 16.82 0.58
C ASP A 168 12.58 16.56 -0.83
N GLU A 169 13.87 16.72 -1.07
CA GLU A 169 14.47 16.43 -2.38
C GLU A 169 14.41 14.93 -2.69
N PHE A 170 14.77 14.10 -1.71
CA PHE A 170 14.69 12.67 -1.86
C PHE A 170 13.24 12.18 -2.01
N GLU A 171 12.29 12.73 -1.24
CA GLU A 171 10.86 12.45 -1.41
C GLU A 171 10.37 12.78 -2.82
N ARG A 172 10.72 13.95 -3.37
CA ARG A 172 10.36 14.32 -4.73
C ARG A 172 10.95 13.35 -5.77
N LYS A 173 12.19 12.92 -5.58
CA LYS A 173 12.84 11.96 -6.47
C LYS A 173 12.16 10.59 -6.42
N LEU A 174 11.82 10.11 -5.23
CA LEU A 174 11.04 8.87 -5.07
C LEU A 174 9.66 8.98 -5.72
N TYR A 175 8.97 10.12 -5.57
CA TYR A 175 7.69 10.35 -6.22
C TYR A 175 7.80 10.33 -7.75
N VAL A 176 8.78 11.02 -8.34
CA VAL A 176 9.00 11.03 -9.79
C VAL A 176 9.30 9.61 -10.30
N CYS A 177 10.17 8.87 -9.60
CA CYS A 177 10.50 7.50 -9.91
C CYS A 177 9.26 6.60 -9.91
N ARG A 178 8.45 6.67 -8.84
CA ARG A 178 7.19 5.94 -8.75
C ARG A 178 6.28 6.24 -9.93
N ARG A 179 6.09 7.51 -10.29
CA ARG A 179 5.21 7.90 -11.41
C ARG A 179 5.74 7.43 -12.76
N SER A 180 7.07 7.40 -12.95
CA SER A 180 7.70 6.83 -14.14
C SER A 180 7.43 5.32 -14.25
N ILE A 181 7.67 4.58 -13.17
CA ILE A 181 7.40 3.14 -13.08
C ILE A 181 5.92 2.82 -13.39
N GLU A 182 4.99 3.53 -12.75
CA GLU A 182 3.55 3.34 -12.96
C GLU A 182 3.15 3.60 -14.43
N LYS A 183 3.71 4.63 -15.06
CA LYS A 183 3.47 4.96 -16.47
C LYS A 183 4.01 3.88 -17.41
N THR A 184 5.24 3.42 -17.16
CA THR A 184 5.87 2.35 -17.96
C THR A 184 5.08 1.05 -17.83
N ALA A 185 4.70 0.67 -16.60
CA ALA A 185 3.90 -0.52 -16.35
C ALA A 185 2.54 -0.48 -17.05
N ALA A 186 1.84 0.66 -16.99
CA ALA A 186 0.55 0.84 -17.65
C ALA A 186 0.60 0.71 -19.19
N ALA A 187 1.75 0.99 -19.78
CA ALA A 187 1.98 0.85 -21.22
C ALA A 187 2.51 -0.55 -21.62
N HIS A 188 2.81 -1.42 -20.66
CA HIS A 188 3.43 -2.71 -20.91
C HIS A 188 2.41 -3.81 -21.14
N HIS A 189 2.31 -4.35 -22.38
CA HIS A 189 1.30 -5.36 -22.77
C HIS A 189 1.24 -6.59 -21.86
N ALA A 190 2.40 -7.07 -21.36
CA ALA A 190 2.42 -8.25 -20.48
C ALA A 190 1.84 -7.98 -19.08
N LEU A 191 1.57 -6.72 -18.72
CA LEU A 191 0.93 -6.30 -17.48
C LEU A 191 -0.52 -5.88 -17.67
N GLU A 192 -1.04 -5.89 -18.89
CA GLU A 192 -2.43 -5.57 -19.17
C GLU A 192 -3.38 -6.52 -18.43
N GLY A 193 -4.34 -5.96 -17.70
CA GLY A 193 -5.28 -6.73 -16.88
C GLY A 193 -4.69 -7.39 -15.63
N LYS A 194 -3.39 -7.20 -15.34
CA LYS A 194 -2.72 -7.76 -14.15
C LYS A 194 -2.57 -6.71 -13.05
N ILE A 195 -2.55 -7.19 -11.82
CA ILE A 195 -2.33 -6.31 -10.66
C ILE A 195 -0.82 -6.06 -10.51
N PHE A 196 -0.37 -4.88 -10.96
CA PHE A 196 0.90 -4.30 -10.55
C PHE A 196 0.62 -2.92 -9.95
N TYR A 197 0.98 -2.72 -8.70
CA TYR A 197 0.61 -1.51 -7.99
C TYR A 197 1.67 -1.11 -6.97
N VAL A 198 2.18 0.11 -7.07
CA VAL A 198 3.07 0.69 -6.06
C VAL A 198 2.20 1.39 -5.00
N CYS A 199 1.96 0.70 -3.90
CA CYS A 199 1.08 1.15 -2.82
C CYS A 199 1.60 2.43 -2.15
N SER A 200 2.89 2.44 -1.82
CA SER A 200 3.63 3.61 -1.31
C SER A 200 5.10 3.54 -1.76
N MET A 201 5.77 4.68 -1.85
CA MET A 201 7.21 4.79 -2.10
C MET A 201 7.69 6.10 -1.48
N SER A 202 8.33 6.02 -0.32
CA SER A 202 8.67 7.17 0.51
C SER A 202 9.85 6.87 1.43
N SER A 203 10.61 7.89 1.82
CA SER A 203 11.63 7.81 2.87
C SER A 203 11.07 8.11 4.27
N ARG A 204 9.78 8.48 4.37
CA ARG A 204 9.14 8.95 5.60
C ARG A 204 8.03 8.03 6.10
N THR A 205 7.22 7.52 5.19
CA THR A 205 6.01 6.77 5.52
C THR A 205 5.86 5.50 4.70
N ILE A 206 5.10 4.55 5.22
CA ILE A 206 4.73 3.32 4.53
C ILE A 206 3.23 3.08 4.67
N VAL A 207 2.64 2.45 3.67
CA VAL A 207 1.22 2.10 3.65
C VAL A 207 1.06 0.58 3.59
N TYR A 208 0.31 0.04 4.55
CA TYR A 208 -0.22 -1.31 4.53
C TYR A 208 -1.72 -1.24 4.23
N LYS A 209 -2.18 -1.89 3.16
CA LYS A 209 -3.60 -1.90 2.78
C LYS A 209 -3.95 -3.11 1.93
N GLY A 210 -5.23 -3.41 1.82
CA GLY A 210 -5.74 -4.49 0.97
C GLY A 210 -7.25 -4.49 0.89
N MET A 211 -7.82 -5.43 0.13
CA MET A 211 -9.25 -5.75 0.14
C MET A 211 -9.59 -6.51 1.43
N LEU A 212 -9.48 -5.80 2.53
CA LEU A 212 -9.61 -6.32 3.89
C LEU A 212 -10.78 -5.63 4.59
N VAL A 213 -11.40 -6.31 5.52
CA VAL A 213 -12.17 -5.63 6.57
C VAL A 213 -11.21 -5.15 7.66
N ALA A 214 -11.61 -4.13 8.40
CA ALA A 214 -10.75 -3.48 9.41
C ALA A 214 -10.12 -4.47 10.42
N THR A 215 -10.88 -5.47 10.84
CA THR A 215 -10.46 -6.49 11.81
C THR A 215 -9.37 -7.43 11.30
N GLN A 216 -9.24 -7.58 9.97
CA GLN A 216 -8.25 -8.48 9.36
C GLN A 216 -6.85 -7.88 9.27
N MET A 217 -6.70 -6.54 9.32
CA MET A 217 -5.42 -5.86 9.08
C MET A 217 -4.26 -6.41 9.93
N ARG A 218 -4.50 -6.62 11.22
CA ARG A 218 -3.50 -7.11 12.17
C ARG A 218 -3.14 -8.58 11.92
N ASN A 219 -4.14 -9.40 11.62
CA ASN A 219 -3.93 -10.83 11.37
C ASN A 219 -3.24 -11.05 10.03
N PHE A 220 -3.63 -10.30 9.01
CA PHE A 220 -3.09 -10.43 7.66
C PHE A 220 -1.64 -9.95 7.56
N TYR A 221 -1.31 -8.76 8.08
CA TYR A 221 0.05 -8.21 8.05
C TYR A 221 0.80 -8.49 9.34
N LEU A 222 1.63 -9.54 9.35
CA LEU A 222 2.34 -9.99 10.56
C LEU A 222 3.33 -8.95 11.08
N ASP A 223 3.86 -8.09 10.21
CA ASP A 223 4.74 -6.97 10.57
C ASP A 223 4.11 -6.02 11.60
N LEU A 224 2.79 -5.83 11.53
CA LEU A 224 2.06 -4.92 12.42
C LEU A 224 2.00 -5.39 13.89
N ASN A 225 2.42 -6.63 14.15
CA ASN A 225 2.46 -7.21 15.50
C ASN A 225 3.87 -7.14 16.16
N ASP A 226 4.91 -6.74 15.41
CA ASP A 226 6.25 -6.64 15.98
C ASP A 226 6.39 -5.36 16.81
N ALA A 227 6.82 -5.51 18.08
CA ALA A 227 6.99 -4.38 19.00
C ALA A 227 8.02 -3.34 18.52
N ALA A 228 8.88 -3.68 17.55
CA ALA A 228 9.81 -2.73 16.93
C ALA A 228 9.17 -1.93 15.78
N ALA A 229 7.97 -2.33 15.32
CA ALA A 229 7.16 -1.54 14.41
C ALA A 229 6.53 -0.39 15.19
N GLU A 230 7.14 0.79 15.13
CA GLU A 230 6.79 1.96 15.94
C GLU A 230 6.63 3.21 15.09
N SER A 231 5.73 4.09 15.51
CA SER A 231 5.45 5.37 14.84
C SER A 231 5.01 6.42 15.85
N ALA A 232 5.18 7.69 15.50
CA ALA A 232 4.60 8.83 16.23
C ALA A 232 3.36 9.41 15.51
N LEU A 233 3.01 8.91 14.33
CA LEU A 233 1.87 9.33 13.52
C LEU A 233 1.31 8.12 12.76
N ALA A 234 -0.01 7.98 12.74
CA ALA A 234 -0.68 7.04 11.86
C ALA A 234 -1.99 7.63 11.30
N LEU A 235 -2.28 7.27 10.07
CA LEU A 235 -3.56 7.52 9.39
C LEU A 235 -4.20 6.19 9.04
N VAL A 236 -5.49 6.04 9.30
CA VAL A 236 -6.25 4.83 8.97
C VAL A 236 -7.41 5.15 8.06
N HIS A 237 -7.76 4.21 7.21
CA HIS A 237 -8.85 4.34 6.26
C HIS A 237 -9.60 3.01 6.15
N SER A 238 -10.92 3.06 6.30
CA SER A 238 -11.88 1.99 6.01
C SER A 238 -12.82 2.47 4.92
N ARG A 239 -12.85 1.75 3.79
CA ARG A 239 -13.67 2.05 2.62
C ARG A 239 -14.96 1.25 2.65
#